data_3f20e1d1789e10b11a59ee806307bc8e
#
_entry.id   3f20e1d1789e10b11a59ee806307bc8e
#
_cell.length_a   1.000
_cell.length_b   1.000
_cell.length_c   1.000
_cell.angle_alpha   90.00
_cell.angle_beta   90.00
_cell.angle_gamma   90.00
#
_symmetry.space_group_name_H-M   'P 1'
#
loop_
_entity.id
_entity.type
_entity.pdbx_description
1 polymer ?
#
loop_
_entity_poly.entity_id
_entity_poly.type
_entity_poly.pdbx_seq_one_letter_code
_entity_poly.pdbx_strand_id
1 'polypeptide(L)'
;MEELFREQPGVIDTEVGYAGGENDHPTYENHPGHAESLEIFYDPSQTNVGTLLDYFFQIHDPTTMNRQGNDIGSSYRSTIFFEDAETASAAKQAVDRNQQYWKSPIVTSIEPLTTFWPAEDYHQDYLRKHPGGYTCHYERSR
;
A
#
# COMPACT_ATOMS: atom_id res chain seq x y z
N MET A 1 -4.01 6.21 -3.09
CA MET A 1 -2.73 6.02 -2.35
C MET A 1 -1.53 6.54 -3.14
N GLU A 2 -1.45 6.26 -4.41
CA GLU A 2 -0.30 6.67 -5.24
C GLU A 2 -0.05 8.19 -5.21
N GLU A 3 -1.09 9.00 -5.43
CA GLU A 3 -0.94 10.46 -5.41
C GLU A 3 -0.48 10.99 -4.06
N LEU A 4 -0.97 10.41 -2.97
CA LEU A 4 -0.57 10.82 -1.62
C LEU A 4 0.90 10.54 -1.36
N PHE A 5 1.38 9.36 -1.74
CA PHE A 5 2.79 9.01 -1.58
C PHE A 5 3.68 9.82 -2.50
N ARG A 6 3.22 10.11 -3.74
CA ARG A 6 4.02 10.89 -4.69
C ARG A 6 4.40 12.26 -4.13
N GLU A 7 3.55 12.85 -3.30
CA GLU A 7 3.78 14.17 -2.70
C GLU A 7 4.67 14.14 -1.46
N GLN A 8 5.00 12.94 -0.93
CA GLN A 8 5.83 12.84 0.26
C GLN A 8 7.30 13.15 -0.03
N PRO A 9 7.98 13.87 0.91
CA PRO A 9 9.40 14.17 0.74
C PRO A 9 10.22 12.88 0.58
N GLY A 10 11.12 12.89 -0.39
CA GLY A 10 12.02 11.76 -0.64
C GLY A 10 11.46 10.67 -1.54
N VAL A 11 10.19 10.72 -1.90
CA VAL A 11 9.62 9.77 -2.86
C VAL A 11 10.01 10.23 -4.28
N ILE A 12 10.71 9.36 -4.99
CA ILE A 12 11.24 9.63 -6.32
C ILE A 12 10.23 9.23 -7.40
N ASP A 13 9.62 8.05 -7.23
CA ASP A 13 8.70 7.49 -8.21
C ASP A 13 7.79 6.46 -7.54
N THR A 14 6.69 6.13 -8.21
CA THR A 14 5.72 5.13 -7.75
C THR A 14 5.28 4.26 -8.91
N GLU A 15 4.89 3.02 -8.61
CA GLU A 15 4.36 2.10 -9.61
C GLU A 15 3.24 1.27 -8.98
N VAL A 16 2.05 1.27 -9.61
CA VAL A 16 0.91 0.48 -9.17
C VAL A 16 1.00 -0.92 -9.78
N GLY A 17 0.62 -1.92 -9.01
CA GLY A 17 0.66 -3.30 -9.49
C GLY A 17 -0.09 -4.28 -8.61
N TYR A 18 0.24 -5.55 -8.79
CA TYR A 18 -0.37 -6.66 -8.07
C TYR A 18 0.72 -7.55 -7.47
N ALA A 19 0.49 -8.03 -6.25
CA ALA A 19 1.44 -8.91 -5.57
C ALA A 19 0.73 -9.85 -4.60
N GLY A 20 1.39 -10.96 -4.28
CA GLY A 20 0.95 -11.90 -3.24
C GLY A 20 -0.12 -12.87 -3.67
N GLY A 21 -0.47 -12.96 -4.95
CA GLY A 21 -1.53 -13.80 -5.46
C GLY A 21 -1.08 -15.05 -6.17
N GLU A 22 -2.00 -15.64 -6.94
CA GLU A 22 -1.86 -16.99 -7.44
C GLU A 22 -1.36 -17.08 -8.89
N ASN A 23 -1.79 -16.14 -9.77
CA ASN A 23 -1.47 -16.24 -11.19
C ASN A 23 -0.31 -15.34 -11.59
N ASP A 24 0.38 -15.75 -12.65
CA ASP A 24 1.38 -14.92 -13.32
C ASP A 24 0.67 -13.94 -14.26
N HIS A 25 1.27 -12.77 -14.48
CA HIS A 25 0.72 -11.72 -15.35
C HIS A 25 -0.72 -11.34 -15.00
N PRO A 26 -1.00 -10.99 -13.72
CA PRO A 26 -2.35 -10.62 -13.31
C PRO A 26 -2.82 -9.35 -14.01
N THR A 27 -4.16 -9.24 -14.16
CA THR A 27 -4.82 -8.05 -14.71
C THR A 27 -5.88 -7.57 -13.73
N TYR A 28 -6.46 -6.39 -13.98
CA TYR A 28 -7.54 -5.87 -13.14
C TYR A 28 -8.71 -6.87 -13.06
N GLU A 29 -9.05 -7.50 -14.18
CA GLU A 29 -10.16 -8.47 -14.24
C GLU A 29 -9.76 -9.86 -13.75
N ASN A 30 -8.47 -10.18 -13.67
CA ASN A 30 -8.00 -11.52 -13.32
C ASN A 30 -6.72 -11.45 -12.47
N HIS A 31 -6.90 -11.28 -11.16
CA HIS A 31 -5.77 -11.28 -10.23
C HIS A 31 -6.11 -12.02 -8.91
N PRO A 32 -6.49 -13.32 -8.99
CA PRO A 32 -6.93 -14.05 -7.79
C PRO A 32 -5.87 -14.06 -6.69
N GLY A 33 -6.25 -13.64 -5.50
CA GLY A 33 -5.36 -13.59 -4.33
C GLY A 33 -4.35 -12.47 -4.32
N HIS A 34 -4.13 -11.77 -5.46
CA HIS A 34 -3.24 -10.62 -5.48
C HIS A 34 -3.86 -9.42 -4.78
N ALA A 35 -3.04 -8.67 -4.05
CA ALA A 35 -3.42 -7.35 -3.56
C ALA A 35 -3.06 -6.29 -4.59
N GLU A 36 -3.93 -5.30 -4.78
CA GLU A 36 -3.54 -4.07 -5.47
C GLU A 36 -2.47 -3.39 -4.63
N SER A 37 -1.31 -3.16 -5.21
CA SER A 37 -0.10 -2.78 -4.48
C SER A 37 0.56 -1.57 -5.10
N LEU A 38 1.32 -0.85 -4.27
CA LEU A 38 2.10 0.29 -4.70
C LEU A 38 3.57 0.03 -4.37
N GLU A 39 4.41 0.09 -5.39
CA GLU A 39 5.85 0.08 -5.22
C GLU A 39 6.33 1.53 -5.16
N ILE A 40 7.15 1.84 -4.16
CA ILE A 40 7.63 3.19 -3.91
C ILE A 40 9.14 3.21 -4.02
N PHE A 41 9.64 4.07 -4.90
CA PHE A 41 11.07 4.34 -5.05
C PHE A 41 11.39 5.62 -4.29
N TYR A 42 12.32 5.55 -3.35
CA TYR A 42 12.61 6.69 -2.48
C TYR A 42 14.11 6.93 -2.32
N ASP A 43 14.45 8.18 -1.97
CA ASP A 43 15.82 8.60 -1.69
C ASP A 43 16.12 8.35 -0.20
N PRO A 44 17.02 7.40 0.14
CA PRO A 44 17.31 7.09 1.55
C PRO A 44 18.00 8.22 2.31
N SER A 45 18.47 9.26 1.61
CA SER A 45 19.01 10.44 2.26
C SER A 45 17.93 11.42 2.72
N GLN A 46 16.69 11.27 2.21
CA GLN A 46 15.58 12.17 2.51
C GLN A 46 14.46 11.52 3.31
N THR A 47 14.28 10.21 3.20
CA THR A 47 13.25 9.47 3.91
C THR A 47 13.72 8.05 4.20
N ASN A 48 12.86 7.25 4.84
CA ASN A 48 13.17 5.86 5.17
C ASN A 48 11.90 5.02 5.22
N VAL A 49 12.07 3.70 5.29
CA VAL A 49 10.95 2.76 5.32
C VAL A 49 10.01 3.04 6.49
N GLY A 50 10.54 3.30 7.67
CA GLY A 50 9.71 3.58 8.86
C GLY A 50 8.81 4.78 8.67
N THR A 51 9.34 5.87 8.12
CA THR A 51 8.57 7.08 7.84
C THR A 51 7.48 6.82 6.80
N LEU A 52 7.81 6.10 5.73
CA LEU A 52 6.85 5.76 4.68
C LEU A 52 5.75 4.83 5.20
N LEU A 53 6.08 3.88 6.07
CA LEU A 53 5.10 2.99 6.69
C LEU A 53 4.20 3.74 7.66
N ASP A 54 4.71 4.69 8.42
CA ASP A 54 3.86 5.53 9.27
C ASP A 54 2.84 6.29 8.44
N TYR A 55 3.25 6.82 7.29
CA TYR A 55 2.35 7.49 6.37
C TYR A 55 1.30 6.53 5.79
N PHE A 56 1.72 5.32 5.44
CA PHE A 56 0.80 4.27 4.97
C PHE A 56 -0.34 4.06 5.98
N PHE A 57 -0.04 3.95 7.27
CA PHE A 57 -1.05 3.79 8.31
C PHE A 57 -1.89 5.05 8.54
N GLN A 58 -1.47 6.20 8.06
CA GLN A 58 -2.22 7.45 8.16
C GLN A 58 -3.24 7.61 7.03
N ILE A 59 -3.01 6.99 5.87
CA ILE A 59 -3.79 7.27 4.66
C ILE A 59 -4.79 6.17 4.29
N HIS A 60 -4.86 5.07 5.06
CA HIS A 60 -5.86 4.02 4.84
C HIS A 60 -6.38 3.49 6.17
N ASP A 61 -7.44 2.67 6.11
CA ASP A 61 -7.97 1.99 7.31
C ASP A 61 -7.32 0.61 7.44
N PRO A 62 -6.39 0.42 8.39
CA PRO A 62 -5.71 -0.86 8.57
C PRO A 62 -6.47 -1.83 9.46
N THR A 63 -7.69 -1.50 9.87
CA THR A 63 -8.48 -2.29 10.82
C THR A 63 -9.58 -3.13 10.16
N THR A 64 -9.77 -2.98 8.84
CA THR A 64 -10.79 -3.72 8.09
C THR A 64 -10.16 -4.88 7.32
N MET A 65 -10.68 -6.09 7.54
CA MET A 65 -10.19 -7.30 6.88
C MET A 65 -10.69 -7.36 5.44
N ASN A 66 -9.76 -7.50 4.48
CA ASN A 66 -10.07 -7.63 3.05
C ASN A 66 -11.03 -6.54 2.53
N ARG A 67 -10.80 -5.30 2.97
CA ARG A 67 -11.69 -4.19 2.62
C ARG A 67 -10.99 -2.85 2.79
N GLN A 68 -11.28 -1.91 1.88
CA GLN A 68 -10.97 -0.48 2.06
C GLN A 68 -12.17 0.35 1.62
N GLY A 69 -12.79 1.06 2.58
CA GLY A 69 -13.98 1.83 2.29
C GLY A 69 -15.09 0.97 1.67
N ASN A 70 -15.52 1.32 0.47
CA ASN A 70 -16.53 0.58 -0.27
C ASN A 70 -15.97 -0.57 -1.10
N ASP A 71 -14.65 -0.68 -1.21
CA ASP A 71 -13.98 -1.73 -1.97
C ASP A 71 -13.82 -2.98 -1.11
N ILE A 72 -14.46 -4.07 -1.49
CA ILE A 72 -14.51 -5.33 -0.73
C ILE A 72 -13.81 -6.44 -1.50
N GLY A 73 -12.98 -7.21 -0.81
CA GLY A 73 -12.27 -8.36 -1.37
C GLY A 73 -10.79 -8.38 -0.96
N SER A 74 -10.15 -9.53 -1.13
CA SER A 74 -8.72 -9.71 -0.79
C SER A 74 -7.79 -8.78 -1.58
N SER A 75 -8.23 -8.32 -2.75
CA SER A 75 -7.52 -7.33 -3.57
C SER A 75 -7.27 -6.02 -2.82
N TYR A 76 -8.13 -5.69 -1.88
CA TYR A 76 -8.10 -4.42 -1.13
C TYR A 76 -7.64 -4.60 0.31
N ARG A 77 -7.05 -5.75 0.64
CA ARG A 77 -6.55 -5.99 1.98
C ARG A 77 -5.40 -5.06 2.33
N SER A 78 -5.29 -4.71 3.61
CA SER A 78 -4.14 -3.96 4.12
C SER A 78 -2.96 -4.93 4.27
N THR A 79 -1.92 -4.71 3.52
CA THR A 79 -0.74 -5.57 3.55
C THR A 79 0.53 -4.79 3.24
N ILE A 80 1.64 -5.26 3.82
CA ILE A 80 2.98 -4.77 3.56
C ILE A 80 3.79 -5.95 3.04
N PHE A 81 4.37 -5.81 1.86
CA PHE A 81 5.25 -6.83 1.28
C PHE A 81 6.70 -6.51 1.60
N PHE A 82 7.46 -7.53 2.00
CA PHE A 82 8.88 -7.36 2.33
C PHE A 82 9.75 -8.28 1.47
N GLU A 83 10.96 -7.81 1.18
CA GLU A 83 11.96 -8.59 0.45
C GLU A 83 13.07 -9.12 1.37
N ASP A 84 13.22 -8.53 2.57
CA ASP A 84 14.26 -8.91 3.51
C ASP A 84 13.77 -8.82 4.96
N ALA A 85 14.56 -9.38 5.88
CA ALA A 85 14.21 -9.42 7.30
C ALA A 85 14.17 -8.04 7.93
N GLU A 86 14.97 -7.11 7.44
CA GLU A 86 15.01 -5.73 7.95
C GLU A 86 13.69 -5.01 7.67
N THR A 87 13.17 -5.12 6.45
CA THR A 87 11.87 -4.55 6.08
C THR A 87 10.74 -5.21 6.86
N ALA A 88 10.78 -6.53 7.03
CA ALA A 88 9.77 -7.25 7.83
C ALA A 88 9.75 -6.74 9.28
N SER A 89 10.91 -6.53 9.87
CA SER A 89 11.04 -5.98 11.23
C SER A 89 10.50 -4.56 11.30
N ALA A 90 10.84 -3.71 10.33
CA ALA A 90 10.34 -2.34 10.26
C ALA A 90 8.81 -2.30 10.14
N ALA A 91 8.22 -3.24 9.38
CA ALA A 91 6.77 -3.35 9.24
C ALA A 91 6.09 -3.71 10.57
N LYS A 92 6.64 -4.66 11.31
CA LYS A 92 6.10 -5.03 12.64
C LYS A 92 6.17 -3.87 13.62
N GLN A 93 7.29 -3.15 13.63
CA GLN A 93 7.46 -1.98 14.48
C GLN A 93 6.47 -0.87 14.12
N ALA A 94 6.21 -0.69 12.83
CA ALA A 94 5.25 0.32 12.37
C ALA A 94 3.82 -0.04 12.80
N VAL A 95 3.42 -1.31 12.72
CA VAL A 95 2.11 -1.76 13.23
C VAL A 95 1.98 -1.43 14.71
N ASP A 96 2.96 -1.81 15.52
CA ASP A 96 2.94 -1.58 16.96
C ASP A 96 2.88 -0.07 17.28
N ARG A 97 3.68 0.72 16.59
CA ARG A 97 3.75 2.16 16.80
C ARG A 97 2.45 2.87 16.42
N ASN A 98 1.80 2.41 15.35
CA ASN A 98 0.60 3.06 14.81
C ASN A 98 -0.70 2.57 15.46
N GLN A 99 -0.69 1.49 16.22
CA GLN A 99 -1.89 0.99 16.91
C GLN A 99 -2.50 2.07 17.82
N GLN A 100 -1.71 2.96 18.39
CA GLN A 100 -2.20 4.02 19.27
C GLN A 100 -3.22 4.96 18.60
N TYR A 101 -3.23 5.04 17.28
CA TYR A 101 -4.15 5.92 16.54
C TYR A 101 -5.47 5.26 16.17
N TRP A 102 -5.65 3.97 16.49
CA TRP A 102 -6.81 3.20 16.08
C TRP A 102 -7.45 2.49 17.28
N LYS A 103 -8.80 2.55 17.35
CA LYS A 103 -9.55 1.86 18.44
C LYS A 103 -9.62 0.37 18.23
N SER A 104 -9.76 -0.07 16.96
CA SER A 104 -9.81 -1.49 16.62
C SER A 104 -8.42 -2.01 16.33
N PRO A 105 -8.18 -3.32 16.49
CA PRO A 105 -6.88 -3.89 16.16
C PRO A 105 -6.51 -3.69 14.70
N ILE A 106 -5.24 -3.34 14.45
CA ILE A 106 -4.69 -3.32 13.10
C ILE A 106 -4.59 -4.75 12.60
N VAL A 107 -5.14 -5.01 11.42
CA VAL A 107 -5.17 -6.34 10.79
C VAL A 107 -4.25 -6.45 9.58
N THR A 108 -3.39 -5.46 9.37
CA THR A 108 -2.42 -5.45 8.26
C THR A 108 -1.57 -6.71 8.28
N SER A 109 -1.53 -7.42 7.15
CA SER A 109 -0.65 -8.58 7.00
C SER A 109 0.74 -8.13 6.58
N ILE A 110 1.75 -8.92 6.96
CA ILE A 110 3.15 -8.69 6.56
C ILE A 110 3.57 -9.94 5.79
N GLU A 111 3.67 -9.80 4.46
CA GLU A 111 3.81 -10.93 3.54
C GLU A 111 5.13 -10.85 2.78
N PRO A 112 5.80 -11.99 2.53
CA PRO A 112 7.00 -11.97 1.69
C PRO A 112 6.64 -11.62 0.26
N LEU A 113 7.42 -10.73 -0.35
CA LEU A 113 7.26 -10.40 -1.76
C LEU A 113 7.95 -11.46 -2.61
N THR A 114 7.18 -12.13 -3.48
CA THR A 114 7.73 -13.05 -4.46
C THR A 114 7.92 -12.36 -5.80
N THR A 115 6.85 -11.74 -6.32
CA THR A 115 6.90 -10.99 -7.57
C THR A 115 5.93 -9.83 -7.50
N PHE A 116 6.38 -8.65 -7.94
CA PHE A 116 5.52 -7.50 -8.15
C PHE A 116 5.21 -7.42 -9.66
N TRP A 117 3.92 -7.42 -9.99
CA TRP A 117 3.44 -7.36 -11.37
C TRP A 117 2.88 -5.96 -11.64
N PRO A 118 3.52 -5.15 -12.51
CA PRO A 118 3.00 -3.82 -12.83
C PRO A 118 1.57 -3.89 -13.38
N ALA A 119 0.72 -2.97 -12.93
CA ALA A 119 -0.64 -2.86 -13.43
C ALA A 119 -0.65 -2.24 -14.83
N GLU A 120 -1.80 -2.33 -15.48
CA GLU A 120 -2.03 -1.74 -16.79
C GLU A 120 -1.83 -0.22 -16.74
N ASP A 121 -1.46 0.40 -17.86
CA ASP A 121 -1.16 1.83 -17.92
C ASP A 121 -2.30 2.71 -17.41
N TYR A 122 -3.55 2.31 -17.63
CA TYR A 122 -4.69 3.12 -17.19
C TYR A 122 -4.84 3.17 -15.67
N HIS A 123 -4.21 2.25 -14.91
CA HIS A 123 -4.18 2.30 -13.44
C HIS A 123 -3.03 3.16 -12.93
N GLN A 124 -1.97 3.32 -13.70
CA GLN A 124 -0.83 4.13 -13.30
C GLN A 124 -1.25 5.60 -13.28
N ASP A 125 -0.90 6.32 -12.21
CA ASP A 125 -1.21 7.74 -12.06
C ASP A 125 -2.71 8.06 -12.17
N TYR A 126 -3.58 7.16 -11.67
CA TYR A 126 -5.03 7.26 -11.85
C TYR A 126 -5.60 8.63 -11.45
N LEU A 127 -5.27 9.13 -10.25
CA LEU A 127 -5.80 10.43 -9.79
C LEU A 127 -5.18 11.62 -10.52
N ARG A 128 -3.96 11.48 -11.05
CA ARG A 128 -3.37 12.50 -11.92
C ARG A 128 -4.11 12.60 -13.24
N LYS A 129 -4.47 11.44 -13.83
CA LYS A 129 -5.23 11.36 -15.08
C LYS A 129 -6.71 11.69 -14.87
N HIS A 130 -7.24 11.39 -13.68
CA HIS A 130 -8.65 11.54 -13.31
C HIS A 130 -8.76 12.23 -11.95
N PRO A 131 -8.48 13.56 -11.85
CA PRO A 131 -8.46 14.25 -10.55
C PRO A 131 -9.75 14.16 -9.74
N GLY A 132 -10.91 14.00 -10.41
CA GLY A 132 -12.21 13.78 -9.75
C GLY A 132 -12.56 12.33 -9.51
N GLY A 133 -11.63 11.39 -9.76
CA GLY A 133 -11.87 9.95 -9.61
C GLY A 133 -12.04 9.54 -8.15
N TYR A 134 -12.74 8.41 -7.96
CA TYR A 134 -12.95 7.84 -6.63
C TYR A 134 -11.64 7.42 -5.98
N THR A 135 -11.53 7.73 -4.67
CA THR A 135 -10.48 7.17 -3.83
C THR A 135 -10.99 6.97 -2.41
N CYS A 136 -10.60 5.86 -1.77
CA CYS A 136 -10.87 5.59 -0.35
C CYS A 136 -9.66 5.94 0.54
N HIS A 137 -8.62 6.51 -0.04
CA HIS A 137 -7.40 6.88 0.67
C HIS A 137 -7.34 8.37 0.89
N TYR A 138 -7.11 8.78 2.12
CA TYR A 138 -6.97 10.19 2.49
C TYR A 138 -6.11 10.31 3.74
N GLU A 139 -5.46 11.48 3.89
CA GLU A 139 -4.60 11.75 5.03
C GLU A 139 -5.45 12.09 6.26
N ARG A 140 -5.25 11.33 7.35
CA ARG A 140 -5.97 11.51 8.59
C ARG A 140 -5.16 12.39 9.54
N SER A 141 -5.85 13.13 10.39
CA SER A 141 -5.21 13.93 11.43
C SER A 141 -4.54 13.04 12.47
N ARG A 142 -3.39 13.49 12.94
CA ARG A 142 -2.60 12.78 13.94
C ARG A 142 -2.17 13.70 15.07
#